data_6fa11d1b7e2533b83b14d25b1155cffe
#
_entry.id   6fa11d1b7e2533b83b14d25b1155cffe
#
_cell.length_a   1.000
_cell.length_b   1.000
_cell.length_c   1.000
_cell.angle_alpha   90.00
_cell.angle_beta   90.00
_cell.angle_gamma   90.00
#
_symmetry.space_group_name_H-M   'P 1'
#
loop_
_entity.id
_entity.type
_entity.pdbx_description
1 polymer ?
#
loop_
_entity_poly.entity_id
_entity_poly.type
_entity_poly.pdbx_seq_one_letter_code
_entity_poly.pdbx_strand_id
1 'polypeptide(L)'
;MAGRAELACEHPGCPVRHAIASPLVIEDRVAGALVALAEERSAGLLRATEEVAHWVSGQLELAELDQSRHRLVQAEVRALRAQISPHFIYNSLGAIASFVRTDPDRARELLLEFADFTRYSFRQHGEFTTLAEELRSVERYLLLEQARFGDRLTVTLKIAPEVLGVRVPFLCLQPLVENAVQHGIEG
;
A
#
# COMPACT_ATOMS: atom_id res chain seq x y z
N MET A 1 -24.22 24.48 -16.25
CA MET A 1 -24.71 25.80 -16.76
C MET A 1 -23.62 26.83 -16.66
N ALA A 2 -23.22 27.44 -17.77
CA ALA A 2 -22.26 28.54 -17.76
C ALA A 2 -22.91 29.79 -17.15
N GLY A 3 -22.28 30.41 -16.18
CA GLY A 3 -22.69 31.67 -15.57
C GLY A 3 -22.11 32.86 -16.35
N ARG A 4 -22.84 33.95 -16.40
CA ARG A 4 -22.43 35.21 -17.03
C ARG A 4 -22.43 36.31 -15.97
N ALA A 5 -21.36 37.13 -15.96
CA ALA A 5 -21.27 38.30 -15.09
C ALA A 5 -20.80 39.52 -15.90
N GLU A 6 -21.34 40.70 -15.55
CA GLU A 6 -20.78 41.96 -15.98
C GLU A 6 -19.68 42.35 -14.99
N LEU A 7 -18.51 42.67 -15.50
CA LEU A 7 -17.35 43.07 -14.72
C LEU A 7 -17.13 44.58 -14.79
N ALA A 8 -17.06 45.21 -13.63
CA ALA A 8 -16.54 46.56 -13.51
C ALA A 8 -15.08 46.50 -13.09
N CYS A 9 -14.17 46.80 -13.99
CA CYS A 9 -12.74 46.89 -13.69
C CYS A 9 -12.40 48.32 -13.27
N GLU A 10 -11.81 48.52 -12.12
CA GLU A 10 -11.39 49.82 -11.61
C GLU A 10 -10.17 50.38 -12.31
N HIS A 11 -9.52 49.59 -13.17
CA HIS A 11 -8.30 50.00 -13.87
C HIS A 11 -8.65 50.89 -15.07
N PRO A 12 -8.09 52.13 -15.15
CA PRO A 12 -8.39 53.04 -16.24
C PRO A 12 -7.95 52.39 -17.59
N GLY A 13 -8.90 52.29 -18.55
CA GLY A 13 -8.64 51.72 -19.86
C GLY A 13 -8.73 50.20 -19.96
N CYS A 14 -9.21 49.51 -18.93
CA CYS A 14 -9.44 48.06 -19.02
C CYS A 14 -10.48 47.73 -20.10
N PRO A 15 -10.15 46.90 -21.12
CA PRO A 15 -11.11 46.56 -22.18
C PRO A 15 -12.11 45.49 -21.74
N VAL A 16 -11.90 44.80 -20.63
CA VAL A 16 -12.76 43.69 -20.17
C VAL A 16 -14.07 44.22 -19.64
N ARG A 17 -15.21 43.74 -20.22
CA ARG A 17 -16.55 44.07 -19.84
C ARG A 17 -17.38 42.87 -19.45
N HIS A 18 -16.99 41.68 -19.91
CA HIS A 18 -17.76 40.45 -19.74
C HIS A 18 -16.87 39.33 -19.28
N ALA A 19 -17.40 38.48 -18.40
CA ALA A 19 -16.83 37.20 -18.04
C ALA A 19 -17.82 36.07 -18.38
N ILE A 20 -17.27 34.97 -18.88
CA ILE A 20 -17.98 33.73 -19.10
C ILE A 20 -17.31 32.70 -18.21
N ALA A 21 -18.05 32.08 -17.27
CA ALA A 21 -17.55 31.04 -16.43
C ALA A 21 -18.21 29.70 -16.78
N SER A 22 -17.44 28.67 -17.07
CA SER A 22 -17.91 27.32 -17.31
C SER A 22 -17.34 26.39 -16.25
N PRO A 23 -18.18 25.54 -15.60
CA PRO A 23 -17.71 24.68 -14.53
C PRO A 23 -16.77 23.60 -15.07
N LEU A 24 -15.73 23.28 -14.32
CA LEU A 24 -14.92 22.09 -14.48
C LEU A 24 -15.48 21.01 -13.56
N VAL A 25 -15.98 19.93 -14.16
CA VAL A 25 -16.71 18.88 -13.44
C VAL A 25 -15.88 17.61 -13.45
N ILE A 26 -15.71 16.97 -12.28
CA ILE A 26 -15.04 15.69 -12.10
C ILE A 26 -15.99 14.84 -11.25
N GLU A 27 -16.35 13.64 -11.71
CA GLU A 27 -17.24 12.70 -11.00
C GLU A 27 -18.50 13.40 -10.45
N ASP A 28 -19.23 14.15 -11.29
CA ASP A 28 -20.45 14.89 -10.97
C ASP A 28 -20.29 16.02 -9.92
N ARG A 29 -19.09 16.35 -9.49
CA ARG A 29 -18.80 17.48 -8.61
C ARG A 29 -18.08 18.61 -9.34
N VAL A 30 -18.39 19.84 -9.00
CA VAL A 30 -17.67 21.00 -9.52
C VAL A 30 -16.34 21.14 -8.79
N ALA A 31 -15.23 20.88 -9.51
CA ALA A 31 -13.87 21.00 -9.00
C ALA A 31 -13.28 22.42 -9.18
N GLY A 32 -13.85 23.20 -10.11
CA GLY A 32 -13.38 24.54 -10.42
C GLY A 32 -14.21 25.18 -11.51
N ALA A 33 -13.72 26.27 -12.06
CA ALA A 33 -14.35 26.95 -13.20
C ALA A 33 -13.29 27.48 -14.17
N LEU A 34 -13.55 27.33 -15.47
CA LEU A 34 -12.81 28.02 -16.52
C LEU A 34 -13.47 29.37 -16.78
N VAL A 35 -12.72 30.44 -16.67
CA VAL A 35 -13.23 31.81 -16.86
C VAL A 35 -12.59 32.43 -18.11
N ALA A 36 -13.42 32.83 -19.05
CA ALA A 36 -12.99 33.61 -20.22
C ALA A 36 -13.44 35.07 -20.02
N LEU A 37 -12.51 35.99 -20.26
CA LEU A 37 -12.74 37.44 -20.17
C LEU A 37 -12.82 38.03 -21.57
N ALA A 38 -13.75 38.93 -21.82
CA ALA A 38 -13.97 39.54 -23.14
C ALA A 38 -14.41 41.00 -23.07
N GLU A 39 -14.10 41.74 -24.11
CA GLU A 39 -14.58 43.09 -24.33
C GLU A 39 -16.01 43.08 -24.82
N GLU A 40 -16.34 42.18 -25.75
CA GLU A 40 -17.66 42.06 -26.35
C GLU A 40 -18.28 40.69 -26.10
N ARG A 41 -19.61 40.64 -26.09
CA ARG A 41 -20.37 39.38 -26.00
C ARG A 41 -20.29 38.61 -27.32
N SER A 42 -19.84 37.37 -27.26
CA SER A 42 -19.78 36.46 -28.40
C SER A 42 -20.39 35.11 -28.06
N ALA A 43 -21.32 34.64 -28.89
CA ALA A 43 -21.87 33.28 -28.81
C ALA A 43 -20.78 32.22 -29.14
N GLY A 44 -19.81 32.58 -30.00
CA GLY A 44 -18.69 31.74 -30.32
C GLY A 44 -17.76 31.55 -29.11
N LEU A 45 -17.47 32.61 -28.37
CA LEU A 45 -16.65 32.54 -27.15
C LEU A 45 -17.32 31.68 -26.06
N LEU A 46 -18.65 31.79 -25.90
CA LEU A 46 -19.39 30.95 -24.96
C LEU A 46 -19.21 29.47 -25.29
N ARG A 47 -19.47 29.08 -26.55
CA ARG A 47 -19.29 27.67 -26.99
C ARG A 47 -17.87 27.20 -26.82
N ALA A 48 -16.90 28.00 -27.23
CA ALA A 48 -15.49 27.64 -27.09
C ALA A 48 -15.10 27.45 -25.61
N THR A 49 -15.61 28.32 -24.70
CA THR A 49 -15.34 28.18 -23.26
C THR A 49 -15.95 26.88 -22.70
N GLU A 50 -17.19 26.54 -23.13
CA GLU A 50 -17.87 25.31 -22.72
C GLU A 50 -17.11 24.05 -23.25
N GLU A 51 -16.71 24.04 -24.52
CA GLU A 51 -15.97 22.95 -25.13
C GLU A 51 -14.60 22.74 -24.45
N VAL A 52 -13.86 23.82 -24.20
CA VAL A 52 -12.58 23.76 -23.50
C VAL A 52 -12.77 23.29 -22.05
N ALA A 53 -13.79 23.80 -21.35
CA ALA A 53 -14.08 23.37 -20.00
C ALA A 53 -14.42 21.87 -19.93
N HIS A 54 -15.19 21.38 -20.90
CA HIS A 54 -15.52 19.95 -20.99
C HIS A 54 -14.26 19.11 -21.27
N TRP A 55 -13.42 19.52 -22.20
CA TRP A 55 -12.16 18.85 -22.50
C TRP A 55 -11.21 18.84 -21.29
N VAL A 56 -11.06 19.98 -20.60
CA VAL A 56 -10.22 20.09 -19.38
C VAL A 56 -10.79 19.21 -18.28
N SER A 57 -12.12 19.16 -18.09
CA SER A 57 -12.76 18.27 -17.12
C SER A 57 -12.40 16.81 -17.37
N GLY A 58 -12.46 16.35 -18.61
CA GLY A 58 -12.05 14.99 -18.97
C GLY A 58 -10.58 14.71 -18.72
N GLN A 59 -9.68 15.69 -18.94
CA GLN A 59 -8.25 15.53 -18.62
C GLN A 59 -8.01 15.44 -17.10
N LEU A 60 -8.72 16.22 -16.31
CA LEU A 60 -8.63 16.19 -14.85
C LEU A 60 -9.16 14.86 -14.29
N GLU A 61 -10.26 14.34 -14.83
CA GLU A 61 -10.81 13.05 -14.43
C GLU A 61 -9.84 11.90 -14.73
N LEU A 62 -9.21 11.87 -15.91
CA LEU A 62 -8.16 10.92 -16.25
C LEU A 62 -6.96 11.01 -15.30
N ALA A 63 -6.54 12.22 -14.94
CA ALA A 63 -5.43 12.43 -14.02
C ALA A 63 -5.76 11.97 -12.60
N GLU A 64 -7.00 12.18 -12.11
CA GLU A 64 -7.45 11.65 -10.80
C GLU A 64 -7.48 10.11 -10.79
N LEU A 65 -7.99 9.48 -11.85
CA LEU A 65 -8.00 8.02 -12.00
C LEU A 65 -6.58 7.44 -12.00
N ASP A 66 -5.65 8.04 -12.73
CA ASP A 66 -4.26 7.61 -12.77
C ASP A 66 -3.58 7.76 -11.40
N GLN A 67 -3.81 8.88 -10.71
CA GLN A 67 -3.31 9.09 -9.35
C GLN A 67 -3.89 8.09 -8.34
N SER A 68 -5.18 7.78 -8.45
CA SER A 68 -5.85 6.78 -7.59
C SER A 68 -5.24 5.40 -7.82
N ARG A 69 -5.03 5.00 -9.08
CA ARG A 69 -4.37 3.75 -9.45
C ARG A 69 -2.95 3.66 -8.88
N HIS A 70 -2.16 4.72 -9.00
CA HIS A 70 -0.81 4.79 -8.42
C HIS A 70 -0.83 4.63 -6.89
N ARG A 71 -1.79 5.23 -6.18
CA ARG A 71 -1.94 5.08 -4.73
C ARG A 71 -2.26 3.64 -4.33
N LEU A 72 -3.14 2.96 -5.08
CA LEU A 72 -3.48 1.55 -4.85
C LEU A 72 -2.26 0.65 -5.02
N VAL A 73 -1.53 0.79 -6.12
CA VAL A 73 -0.29 0.02 -6.37
C VAL A 73 0.75 0.27 -5.27
N GLN A 74 0.94 1.52 -4.84
CA GLN A 74 1.86 1.83 -3.74
C GLN A 74 1.40 1.27 -2.39
N ALA A 75 0.08 1.21 -2.13
CA ALA A 75 -0.47 0.59 -0.93
C ALA A 75 -0.25 -0.92 -0.95
N GLU A 76 -0.48 -1.56 -2.10
CA GLU A 76 -0.24 -2.99 -2.31
C GLU A 76 1.24 -3.36 -2.13
N VAL A 77 2.15 -2.58 -2.74
CA VAL A 77 3.61 -2.78 -2.56
C VAL A 77 4.03 -2.58 -1.10
N ARG A 78 3.42 -1.61 -0.39
CA ARG A 78 3.70 -1.42 1.05
C ARG A 78 3.18 -2.58 1.88
N ALA A 79 1.98 -3.09 1.60
CA ALA A 79 1.42 -4.27 2.26
C ALA A 79 2.28 -5.51 2.02
N LEU A 80 2.73 -5.74 0.78
CA LEU A 80 3.66 -6.83 0.44
C LEU A 80 5.00 -6.71 1.17
N ARG A 81 5.55 -5.49 1.29
CA ARG A 81 6.80 -5.27 2.04
C ARG A 81 6.64 -5.42 3.55
N ALA A 82 5.45 -5.21 4.08
CA ALA A 82 5.16 -5.39 5.51
C ALA A 82 4.95 -6.85 5.92
N GLN A 83 4.84 -7.77 4.96
CA GLN A 83 4.63 -9.20 5.22
C GLN A 83 5.83 -9.88 5.90
N ILE A 84 7.05 -9.36 5.71
CA ILE A 84 8.23 -9.80 6.48
C ILE A 84 8.90 -8.57 7.07
N SER A 85 9.09 -8.57 8.38
CA SER A 85 9.81 -7.49 9.06
C SER A 85 11.25 -7.41 8.56
N PRO A 86 11.73 -6.26 8.04
CA PRO A 86 13.14 -6.11 7.68
C PRO A 86 14.09 -6.39 8.84
N HIS A 87 13.66 -6.05 10.05
CA HIS A 87 14.41 -6.32 11.28
C HIS A 87 14.60 -7.82 11.52
N PHE A 88 13.55 -8.64 11.29
CA PHE A 88 13.66 -10.10 11.35
C PHE A 88 14.68 -10.63 10.34
N ILE A 89 14.67 -10.14 9.10
CA ILE A 89 15.62 -10.56 8.05
C ILE A 89 17.06 -10.32 8.52
N TYR A 90 17.38 -9.09 8.98
CA TYR A 90 18.74 -8.75 9.42
C TYR A 90 19.17 -9.56 10.64
N ASN A 91 18.27 -9.76 11.60
CA ASN A 91 18.56 -10.52 12.81
C ASN A 91 18.77 -11.99 12.54
N SER A 92 17.93 -12.62 11.70
CA SER A 92 18.08 -14.02 11.29
C SER A 92 19.40 -14.25 10.56
N LEU A 93 19.74 -13.38 9.60
CA LEU A 93 21.02 -13.48 8.89
C LEU A 93 22.21 -13.27 9.83
N GLY A 94 22.13 -12.36 10.80
CA GLY A 94 23.13 -12.14 11.83
C GLY A 94 23.32 -13.37 12.74
N ALA A 95 22.21 -13.99 13.18
CA ALA A 95 22.25 -15.23 13.95
C ALA A 95 22.89 -16.38 13.15
N ILE A 96 22.47 -16.59 11.90
CA ILE A 96 23.08 -17.60 11.01
C ILE A 96 24.58 -17.36 10.86
N ALA A 97 25.00 -16.11 10.62
CA ALA A 97 26.41 -15.76 10.46
C ALA A 97 27.25 -16.08 11.71
N SER A 98 26.69 -15.98 12.91
CA SER A 98 27.39 -16.32 14.15
C SER A 98 27.75 -17.81 14.23
N PHE A 99 26.94 -18.70 13.64
CA PHE A 99 27.18 -20.14 13.61
C PHE A 99 28.14 -20.59 12.52
N VAL A 100 28.40 -19.80 11.47
CA VAL A 100 29.22 -20.22 10.31
C VAL A 100 30.58 -20.79 10.70
N ARG A 101 31.22 -20.25 11.76
CA ARG A 101 32.55 -20.71 12.22
C ARG A 101 32.48 -21.65 13.40
N THR A 102 31.43 -21.64 14.19
CA THR A 102 31.31 -22.44 15.43
C THR A 102 30.52 -23.71 15.23
N ASP A 103 29.49 -23.69 14.38
CA ASP A 103 28.63 -24.82 14.03
C ASP A 103 28.10 -24.65 12.59
N PRO A 104 28.93 -25.03 11.59
CA PRO A 104 28.55 -24.87 10.17
C PRO A 104 27.33 -25.67 9.75
N ASP A 105 27.06 -26.81 10.36
CA ASP A 105 25.91 -27.65 10.07
C ASP A 105 24.64 -26.96 10.54
N ARG A 106 24.65 -26.38 11.73
CA ARG A 106 23.57 -25.57 12.26
C ARG A 106 23.33 -24.30 11.42
N ALA A 107 24.38 -23.62 10.99
CA ALA A 107 24.27 -22.47 10.10
C ALA A 107 23.57 -22.84 8.78
N ARG A 108 23.92 -23.98 8.20
CA ARG A 108 23.32 -24.49 6.98
C ARG A 108 21.84 -24.83 7.17
N GLU A 109 21.48 -25.50 8.25
CA GLU A 109 20.09 -25.81 8.61
C GLU A 109 19.25 -24.53 8.70
N LEU A 110 19.70 -23.55 9.51
CA LEU A 110 19.03 -22.28 9.69
C LEU A 110 18.89 -21.49 8.38
N LEU A 111 19.87 -21.54 7.49
CA LEU A 111 19.80 -20.89 6.18
C LEU A 111 18.70 -21.51 5.30
N LEU A 112 18.55 -22.85 5.32
CA LEU A 112 17.50 -23.54 4.58
C LEU A 112 16.11 -23.19 5.13
N GLU A 113 15.96 -23.18 6.46
CA GLU A 113 14.70 -22.77 7.10
C GLU A 113 14.35 -21.31 6.81
N PHE A 114 15.33 -20.41 6.81
CA PHE A 114 15.15 -19.02 6.41
C PHE A 114 14.70 -18.89 4.94
N ALA A 115 15.32 -19.66 4.04
CA ALA A 115 14.94 -19.68 2.63
C ALA A 115 13.50 -20.19 2.42
N ASP A 116 13.10 -21.25 3.15
CA ASP A 116 11.75 -21.78 3.07
C ASP A 116 10.70 -20.87 3.72
N PHE A 117 11.03 -20.21 4.83
CA PHE A 117 10.20 -19.18 5.45
C PHE A 117 9.95 -18.02 4.48
N THR A 118 11.01 -17.47 3.89
CA THR A 118 10.89 -16.36 2.93
C THR A 118 10.10 -16.76 1.69
N ARG A 119 10.34 -17.97 1.17
CA ARG A 119 9.58 -18.50 0.04
C ARG A 119 8.09 -18.61 0.35
N TYR A 120 7.72 -19.07 1.54
CA TYR A 120 6.32 -19.14 1.97
C TYR A 120 5.70 -17.77 2.06
N SER A 121 6.34 -16.82 2.73
CA SER A 121 5.82 -15.47 2.97
C SER A 121 5.67 -14.64 1.69
N PHE A 122 6.49 -14.89 0.66
CA PHE A 122 6.40 -14.21 -0.64
C PHE A 122 5.55 -14.96 -1.68
N ARG A 123 5.06 -16.14 -1.35
CA ARG A 123 4.21 -16.89 -2.27
C ARG A 123 2.89 -16.15 -2.46
N GLN A 124 2.43 -16.00 -3.70
CA GLN A 124 1.07 -15.60 -3.99
C GLN A 124 0.13 -16.75 -3.65
N HIS A 125 -0.34 -16.77 -2.40
CA HIS A 125 -1.39 -17.69 -1.98
C HIS A 125 -2.75 -17.05 -2.26
N GLY A 126 -3.79 -17.90 -2.38
CA GLY A 126 -5.16 -17.42 -2.29
C GLY A 126 -5.42 -16.80 -0.90
N GLU A 127 -6.59 -16.25 -0.73
CA GLU A 127 -7.03 -15.57 0.49
C GLU A 127 -6.99 -16.48 1.74
N PHE A 128 -7.00 -17.82 1.55
CA PHE A 128 -7.04 -18.83 2.61
C PHE A 128 -6.01 -19.95 2.39
N THR A 129 -5.43 -20.42 3.49
CA THR A 129 -4.54 -21.58 3.58
C THR A 129 -5.00 -22.55 4.66
N THR A 130 -4.32 -23.67 4.87
CA THR A 130 -4.62 -24.57 6.00
C THR A 130 -3.90 -24.13 7.27
N LEU A 131 -4.51 -24.40 8.45
CA LEU A 131 -3.84 -24.15 9.73
C LEU A 131 -2.49 -24.85 9.82
N ALA A 132 -2.37 -26.06 9.25
CA ALA A 132 -1.10 -26.79 9.19
C ALA A 132 0.01 -26.03 8.41
N GLU A 133 -0.35 -25.29 7.36
CA GLU A 133 0.62 -24.51 6.58
C GLU A 133 1.04 -23.24 7.33
N GLU A 134 0.09 -22.55 7.98
CA GLU A 134 0.38 -21.40 8.85
C GLU A 134 1.30 -21.81 10.02
N LEU A 135 1.00 -22.93 10.69
CA LEU A 135 1.81 -23.44 11.79
C LEU A 135 3.24 -23.78 11.36
N ARG A 136 3.41 -24.42 10.21
CA ARG A 136 4.75 -24.67 9.67
C ARG A 136 5.55 -23.39 9.41
N SER A 137 4.90 -22.33 8.96
CA SER A 137 5.54 -21.03 8.79
C SER A 137 5.94 -20.42 10.14
N VAL A 138 5.04 -20.49 11.13
CA VAL A 138 5.30 -20.05 12.50
C VAL A 138 6.43 -20.84 13.17
N GLU A 139 6.47 -22.16 13.00
CA GLU A 139 7.54 -23.01 13.53
C GLU A 139 8.92 -22.61 12.97
N ARG A 140 9.02 -22.35 11.66
CA ARG A 140 10.25 -21.86 11.03
C ARG A 140 10.68 -20.49 11.57
N TYR A 141 9.74 -19.57 11.69
CA TYR A 141 9.99 -18.27 12.31
C TYR A 141 10.56 -18.43 13.73
N LEU A 142 9.90 -19.23 14.57
CA LEU A 142 10.29 -19.44 15.95
C LEU A 142 11.66 -20.15 16.07
N LEU A 143 11.98 -21.07 15.16
CA LEU A 143 13.29 -21.73 15.11
C LEU A 143 14.42 -20.74 14.82
N LEU A 144 14.19 -19.77 13.92
CA LEU A 144 15.13 -18.70 13.62
C LEU A 144 15.30 -17.74 14.80
N GLU A 145 14.21 -17.40 15.48
CA GLU A 145 14.26 -16.56 16.69
C GLU A 145 14.91 -17.30 17.88
N GLN A 146 14.70 -18.61 18.02
CA GLN A 146 15.39 -19.41 19.02
C GLN A 146 16.92 -19.44 18.78
N ALA A 147 17.36 -19.49 17.52
CA ALA A 147 18.79 -19.39 17.20
C ALA A 147 19.39 -18.04 17.62
N ARG A 148 18.58 -16.97 17.63
CA ARG A 148 18.97 -15.62 18.06
C ARG A 148 18.95 -15.45 19.58
N PHE A 149 17.87 -15.90 20.23
CA PHE A 149 17.63 -15.64 21.65
C PHE A 149 18.14 -16.76 22.58
N GLY A 150 18.48 -17.94 22.02
CA GLY A 150 18.92 -19.08 22.80
C GLY A 150 17.87 -19.53 23.82
N ASP A 151 18.32 -19.82 25.03
CA ASP A 151 17.48 -20.32 26.13
C ASP A 151 16.42 -19.30 26.62
N ARG A 152 16.53 -18.04 26.17
CA ARG A 152 15.53 -16.99 26.51
C ARG A 152 14.19 -17.22 25.81
N LEU A 153 14.15 -17.97 24.72
CA LEU A 153 12.93 -18.29 23.96
C LEU A 153 12.62 -19.78 24.01
N THR A 154 11.74 -20.16 24.92
CA THR A 154 11.20 -21.53 24.97
C THR A 154 9.84 -21.58 24.29
N VAL A 155 9.71 -22.44 23.31
CA VAL A 155 8.47 -22.59 22.53
C VAL A 155 7.83 -23.94 22.84
N THR A 156 6.52 -23.91 23.11
CA THR A 156 5.71 -25.13 23.26
C THR A 156 4.43 -24.99 22.45
N LEU A 157 4.23 -25.84 21.45
CA LEU A 157 3.00 -25.89 20.65
C LEU A 157 2.14 -27.06 21.13
N LYS A 158 0.86 -26.77 21.43
CA LYS A 158 -0.14 -27.79 21.80
C LYS A 158 -1.33 -27.65 20.88
N ILE A 159 -1.37 -28.48 19.85
CA ILE A 159 -2.35 -28.37 18.76
C ILE A 159 -3.02 -29.72 18.57
N ALA A 160 -4.35 -29.74 18.59
CA ALA A 160 -5.13 -30.94 18.32
C ALA A 160 -5.03 -31.26 16.80
N PRO A 161 -4.74 -32.53 16.42
CA PRO A 161 -4.58 -32.90 15.01
C PRO A 161 -5.82 -32.60 14.16
N GLU A 162 -7.00 -32.62 14.74
CA GLU A 162 -8.30 -32.44 14.07
C GLU A 162 -8.45 -31.04 13.47
N VAL A 163 -7.75 -30.02 14.02
CA VAL A 163 -7.87 -28.64 13.55
C VAL A 163 -6.87 -28.30 12.44
N LEU A 164 -5.89 -29.15 12.17
CA LEU A 164 -4.83 -28.88 11.18
C LEU A 164 -5.34 -28.65 9.76
N GLY A 165 -6.47 -29.28 9.40
CA GLY A 165 -7.12 -29.11 8.08
C GLY A 165 -8.03 -27.88 7.96
N VAL A 166 -8.26 -27.13 9.05
CA VAL A 166 -9.11 -25.95 9.02
C VAL A 166 -8.51 -24.87 8.13
N ARG A 167 -9.36 -24.25 7.30
CA ARG A 167 -8.94 -23.12 6.46
C ARG A 167 -8.94 -21.82 7.25
N VAL A 168 -7.83 -21.13 7.24
CA VAL A 168 -7.62 -19.84 7.90
C VAL A 168 -7.12 -18.80 6.89
N PRO A 169 -7.30 -17.52 7.14
CA PRO A 169 -6.69 -16.47 6.30
C PRO A 169 -5.17 -16.64 6.24
N PHE A 170 -4.58 -16.42 5.06
CA PHE A 170 -3.14 -16.48 4.87
C PHE A 170 -2.42 -15.44 5.74
N LEU A 171 -1.33 -15.84 6.39
CA LEU A 171 -0.53 -15.04 7.33
C LEU A 171 -1.35 -14.48 8.52
N CYS A 172 -2.36 -15.21 9.03
CA CYS A 172 -3.12 -14.77 10.19
C CYS A 172 -2.40 -15.02 11.52
N LEU A 173 -1.62 -16.09 11.65
CA LEU A 173 -0.92 -16.43 12.89
C LEU A 173 0.43 -15.73 13.02
N GLN A 174 1.16 -15.59 11.92
CA GLN A 174 2.52 -15.06 11.94
C GLN A 174 2.62 -13.66 12.59
N PRO A 175 1.81 -12.64 12.28
CA PRO A 175 1.91 -11.34 12.91
C PRO A 175 1.65 -11.37 14.43
N LEU A 176 0.79 -12.29 14.88
CA LEU A 176 0.49 -12.45 16.31
C LEU A 176 1.70 -13.00 17.06
N VAL A 177 2.38 -14.00 16.48
CA VAL A 177 3.57 -14.62 17.07
C VAL A 177 4.75 -13.66 17.01
N GLU A 178 4.97 -12.96 15.90
CA GLU A 178 5.99 -11.90 15.77
C GLU A 178 5.81 -10.84 16.85
N ASN A 179 4.59 -10.35 17.04
CA ASN A 179 4.28 -9.35 18.05
C ASN A 179 4.53 -9.88 19.48
N ALA A 180 4.20 -11.15 19.75
CA ALA A 180 4.45 -11.77 21.04
C ALA A 180 5.93 -11.93 21.34
N VAL A 181 6.76 -12.33 20.37
CA VAL A 181 8.22 -12.45 20.51
C VAL A 181 8.83 -11.06 20.70
N GLN A 182 8.47 -10.09 19.86
CA GLN A 182 9.01 -8.74 19.92
C GLN A 182 8.73 -8.07 21.27
N HIS A 183 7.52 -8.10 21.77
CA HIS A 183 7.16 -7.44 23.02
C HIS A 183 7.45 -8.29 24.27
N GLY A 184 7.56 -9.61 24.13
CA GLY A 184 7.84 -10.50 25.25
C GLY A 184 9.32 -10.68 25.58
N ILE A 185 10.22 -10.51 24.59
CA ILE A 185 11.64 -10.83 24.76
C ILE A 185 12.54 -9.63 24.44
N GLU A 186 12.17 -8.75 23.53
CA GLU A 186 12.94 -7.56 23.16
C GLU A 186 12.60 -6.33 24.02
N GLY A 187 11.47 -6.36 24.76
CA GLY A 187 10.98 -5.27 25.61
C GLY A 187 11.68 -5.13 26.96
#